data_7955c0c9cb1cb163200b267169f4c486
#
_entry.id   7955c0c9cb1cb163200b267169f4c486
#
_cell.length_a   1.000
_cell.length_b   1.000
_cell.length_c   1.000
_cell.angle_alpha   90.00
_cell.angle_beta   90.00
_cell.angle_gamma   90.00
#
_symmetry.space_group_name_H-M   'P 1'
#
loop_
_entity.id
_entity.type
_entity.pdbx_description
1 polymer ?
#
loop_
_entity_poly.entity_id
_entity_poly.type
_entity_poly.pdbx_seq_one_letter_code
_entity_poly.pdbx_strand_id
1 'polypeptide(L)'
;DGYAPIKDQLAEIKKLGTKDELTKMVATLHKEGMAPFFALYVGADEKNSSMNIVQLYQAGLGMGDRDYYLLEDESSQKMREAYKNYITRLFTLIGSSPEQADAAVNAIMKIERGIAEVSFSREDLRDSQKNYNKMSIEDFKAKNDLLNWDVYFESMGMMDIKYLDAK
;
A
#
# COMPACT_ATOMS: atom_id res chain seq x y z
N ASP A 1 -17.86 1.45 -22.00
CA ASP A 1 -17.29 2.69 -21.43
C ASP A 1 -15.78 2.60 -21.16
N GLY A 2 -15.18 1.39 -21.20
CA GLY A 2 -13.75 1.19 -21.00
C GLY A 2 -13.25 1.78 -19.66
N TYR A 3 -12.10 2.45 -19.69
CA TYR A 3 -11.49 3.08 -18.51
C TYR A 3 -11.92 4.55 -18.27
N ALA A 4 -12.94 5.03 -19.00
CA ALA A 4 -13.42 6.40 -18.87
C ALA A 4 -13.70 6.85 -17.42
N PRO A 5 -14.27 6.01 -16.53
CA PRO A 5 -14.53 6.41 -15.14
C PRO A 5 -13.29 6.74 -14.30
N ILE A 6 -12.12 6.19 -14.65
CA ILE A 6 -10.86 6.39 -13.91
C ILE A 6 -9.86 7.25 -14.69
N LYS A 7 -10.25 7.81 -15.85
CA LYS A 7 -9.34 8.54 -16.74
C LYS A 7 -8.71 9.75 -16.07
N ASP A 8 -9.50 10.52 -15.35
CA ASP A 8 -9.04 11.74 -14.69
C ASP A 8 -8.07 11.39 -13.55
N GLN A 9 -8.38 10.37 -12.75
CA GLN A 9 -7.51 9.91 -11.69
C GLN A 9 -6.16 9.39 -12.24
N LEU A 10 -6.17 8.64 -13.35
CA LEU A 10 -4.94 8.22 -14.03
C LEU A 10 -4.13 9.41 -14.55
N ALA A 11 -4.80 10.45 -15.03
CA ALA A 11 -4.14 11.68 -15.50
C ALA A 11 -3.50 12.45 -14.33
N GLU A 12 -4.12 12.47 -13.16
CA GLU A 12 -3.56 13.06 -11.94
C GLU A 12 -2.35 12.29 -11.45
N ILE A 13 -2.43 10.95 -11.39
CA ILE A 13 -1.30 10.09 -11.02
C ILE A 13 -0.08 10.33 -11.93
N LYS A 14 -0.30 10.49 -13.23
CA LYS A 14 0.78 10.76 -14.20
C LYS A 14 1.50 12.09 -14.00
N LYS A 15 0.89 13.04 -13.31
CA LYS A 15 1.48 14.38 -13.04
C LYS A 15 2.32 14.42 -11.77
N LEU A 16 2.26 13.39 -10.92
CA LEU A 16 2.99 13.35 -9.66
C LEU A 16 4.50 13.44 -9.92
N GLY A 17 5.15 14.42 -9.34
CA GLY A 17 6.58 14.68 -9.49
C GLY A 17 7.31 14.87 -8.17
N THR A 18 6.58 15.02 -7.06
CA THR A 18 7.14 15.28 -5.74
C THR A 18 6.62 14.30 -4.68
N LYS A 19 7.37 14.18 -3.58
CA LYS A 19 6.97 13.35 -2.43
C LYS A 19 5.64 13.83 -1.82
N ASP A 20 5.44 15.13 -1.71
CA ASP A 20 4.21 15.71 -1.15
C ASP A 20 2.99 15.44 -2.04
N GLU A 21 3.15 15.52 -3.35
CA GLU A 21 2.07 15.18 -4.30
C GLU A 21 1.73 13.68 -4.20
N LEU A 22 2.74 12.80 -4.15
CA LEU A 22 2.52 11.37 -3.92
C LEU A 22 1.81 11.13 -2.59
N THR A 23 2.24 11.82 -1.52
CA THR A 23 1.64 11.70 -0.19
C THR A 23 0.17 12.09 -0.19
N LYS A 24 -0.20 13.21 -0.84
CA LYS A 24 -1.59 13.65 -0.98
C LYS A 24 -2.42 12.66 -1.79
N MET A 25 -1.86 12.13 -2.87
CA MET A 25 -2.52 11.10 -3.68
C MET A 25 -2.79 9.84 -2.88
N VAL A 26 -1.82 9.33 -2.10
CA VAL A 26 -2.01 8.18 -1.21
C VAL A 26 -3.14 8.44 -0.20
N ALA A 27 -3.18 9.62 0.41
CA ALA A 27 -4.26 9.99 1.33
C ALA A 27 -5.63 10.04 0.63
N THR A 28 -5.69 10.55 -0.61
CA THR A 28 -6.92 10.56 -1.42
C THR A 28 -7.40 9.14 -1.70
N LEU A 29 -6.51 8.25 -2.15
CA LEU A 29 -6.83 6.86 -2.42
C LEU A 29 -7.31 6.12 -1.16
N HIS A 30 -6.70 6.37 0.01
CA HIS A 30 -7.18 5.82 1.28
C HIS A 30 -8.60 6.27 1.64
N LYS A 31 -8.94 7.55 1.41
CA LYS A 31 -10.31 8.05 1.61
C LYS A 31 -11.33 7.40 0.67
N GLU A 32 -10.90 6.98 -0.50
CA GLU A 32 -11.70 6.25 -1.49
C GLU A 32 -11.76 4.74 -1.22
N GLY A 33 -11.13 4.27 -0.14
CA GLY A 33 -11.14 2.86 0.27
C GLY A 33 -10.10 1.98 -0.42
N MET A 34 -9.15 2.58 -1.13
CA MET A 34 -8.00 1.87 -1.68
C MET A 34 -6.84 1.88 -0.67
N ALA A 35 -5.97 0.89 -0.72
CA ALA A 35 -4.86 0.73 0.20
C ALA A 35 -3.51 0.55 -0.54
N PRO A 36 -3.02 1.58 -1.25
CA PRO A 36 -1.70 1.52 -1.86
C PRO A 36 -0.63 1.52 -0.75
N PHE A 37 0.34 0.61 -0.81
CA PHE A 37 1.46 0.43 0.12
C PHE A 37 1.06 -0.07 1.52
N PHE A 38 0.07 0.50 2.17
CA PHE A 38 -0.42 0.13 3.51
C PHE A 38 -1.91 0.43 3.61
N ALA A 39 -2.58 -0.17 4.60
CA ALA A 39 -3.95 0.17 4.98
C ALA A 39 -3.95 1.01 6.26
N LEU A 40 -4.97 1.85 6.43
CA LEU A 40 -5.18 2.64 7.64
C LEU A 40 -6.63 2.52 8.09
N TYR A 41 -6.81 2.32 9.38
CA TYR A 41 -8.13 2.40 10.03
C TYR A 41 -7.99 2.92 11.46
N VAL A 42 -9.11 3.30 12.07
CA VAL A 42 -9.18 3.67 13.48
C VAL A 42 -9.95 2.59 14.22
N GLY A 43 -9.35 2.04 15.25
CA GLY A 43 -9.95 0.99 16.06
C GLY A 43 -9.53 1.08 17.53
N ALA A 44 -10.10 0.22 18.36
CA ALA A 44 -9.71 0.14 19.75
C ALA A 44 -8.24 -0.28 19.88
N ASP A 45 -7.53 0.33 20.82
CA ASP A 45 -6.18 -0.12 21.21
C ASP A 45 -6.29 -1.51 21.83
N GLU A 46 -5.55 -2.48 21.32
CA GLU A 46 -5.63 -3.89 21.77
C GLU A 46 -5.27 -4.08 23.25
N LYS A 47 -4.45 -3.20 23.82
CA LYS A 47 -4.07 -3.24 25.25
C LYS A 47 -4.83 -2.23 26.12
N ASN A 48 -5.65 -1.36 25.50
CA ASN A 48 -6.49 -0.40 26.21
C ASN A 48 -7.77 -0.11 25.41
N SER A 49 -8.72 -0.99 25.47
CA SER A 49 -9.98 -0.94 24.71
C SER A 49 -10.86 0.30 24.99
N SER A 50 -10.54 1.10 26.02
CA SER A 50 -11.21 2.38 26.28
C SER A 50 -10.71 3.52 25.36
N MET A 51 -9.67 3.29 24.58
CA MET A 51 -9.09 4.27 23.67
C MET A 51 -9.15 3.77 22.23
N ASN A 52 -9.48 4.65 21.30
CA ASN A 52 -9.25 4.41 19.88
C ASN A 52 -7.85 4.88 19.49
N ILE A 53 -7.23 4.15 18.59
CA ILE A 53 -5.90 4.43 18.08
C ILE A 53 -5.91 4.27 16.54
N VAL A 54 -5.07 5.03 15.86
CA VAL A 54 -4.82 4.81 14.43
C VAL A 54 -4.01 3.53 14.26
N GLN A 55 -4.49 2.66 13.39
CA GLN A 55 -3.84 1.40 13.05
C GLN A 55 -3.36 1.46 11.60
N LEU A 56 -2.07 1.21 11.40
CA LEU A 56 -1.46 1.00 10.09
C LEU A 56 -1.25 -0.50 9.91
N TYR A 57 -1.66 -1.02 8.78
CA TYR A 57 -1.59 -2.45 8.49
C TYR A 57 -0.92 -2.69 7.13
N GLN A 58 -0.12 -3.75 7.02
CA GLN A 58 0.52 -4.11 5.77
C GLN A 58 -0.49 -4.33 4.64
N ALA A 59 -0.26 -3.72 3.48
CA ALA A 59 -1.08 -3.84 2.28
C ALA A 59 -0.24 -3.52 1.03
N GLY A 60 -0.88 -3.38 -0.12
CA GLY A 60 -0.22 -2.99 -1.37
C GLY A 60 0.30 -4.17 -2.20
N LEU A 61 -0.11 -5.40 -1.87
CA LEU A 61 0.23 -6.59 -2.65
C LEU A 61 -0.93 -6.99 -3.57
N GLY A 62 -0.78 -6.83 -4.87
CA GLY A 62 -1.83 -7.13 -5.85
C GLY A 62 -2.22 -8.62 -5.93
N MET A 63 -1.32 -9.55 -5.57
CA MET A 63 -1.63 -10.98 -5.42
C MET A 63 -2.14 -11.34 -4.01
N GLY A 64 -2.26 -10.38 -3.09
CA GLY A 64 -2.88 -10.52 -1.78
C GLY A 64 -2.04 -11.22 -0.71
N ASP A 65 -0.97 -11.93 -1.07
CA ASP A 65 -0.10 -12.60 -0.10
C ASP A 65 1.37 -12.51 -0.53
N ARG A 66 2.25 -12.28 0.47
CA ARG A 66 3.70 -12.20 0.27
C ARG A 66 4.29 -13.47 -0.34
N ASP A 67 3.74 -14.62 -0.01
CA ASP A 67 4.29 -15.92 -0.42
C ASP A 67 4.26 -16.09 -1.94
N TYR A 68 3.27 -15.54 -2.62
CA TYR A 68 3.22 -15.55 -4.09
C TYR A 68 4.40 -14.82 -4.74
N TYR A 69 5.02 -13.85 -4.04
CA TYR A 69 6.19 -13.12 -4.55
C TYR A 69 7.52 -13.78 -4.19
N LEU A 70 7.56 -14.56 -3.11
CA LEU A 70 8.79 -15.03 -2.49
C LEU A 70 9.07 -16.52 -2.67
N LEU A 71 8.02 -17.36 -2.72
CA LEU A 71 8.18 -18.80 -2.85
C LEU A 71 8.45 -19.21 -4.30
N GLU A 72 9.28 -20.25 -4.45
CA GLU A 72 9.71 -20.77 -5.76
C GLU A 72 8.98 -22.07 -6.17
N ASP A 73 7.89 -22.42 -5.46
CA ASP A 73 7.03 -23.53 -5.86
C ASP A 73 6.27 -23.23 -7.18
N GLU A 74 5.85 -24.30 -7.86
CA GLU A 74 5.20 -24.20 -9.15
C GLU A 74 3.90 -23.35 -9.14
N SER A 75 3.15 -23.41 -8.02
CA SER A 75 1.90 -22.64 -7.86
C SER A 75 2.18 -21.14 -7.80
N SER A 76 3.17 -20.75 -6.98
CA SER A 76 3.59 -19.34 -6.83
C SER A 76 4.18 -18.79 -8.12
N GLN A 77 4.95 -19.60 -8.87
CA GLN A 77 5.47 -19.20 -10.18
C GLN A 77 4.34 -18.98 -11.18
N LYS A 78 3.38 -19.89 -11.27
CA LYS A 78 2.19 -19.74 -12.14
C LYS A 78 1.36 -18.50 -11.77
N MET A 79 1.20 -18.23 -10.49
CA MET A 79 0.48 -17.04 -10.02
C MET A 79 1.19 -15.76 -10.47
N ARG A 80 2.53 -15.68 -10.31
CA ARG A 80 3.32 -14.52 -10.78
C ARG A 80 3.18 -14.31 -12.29
N GLU A 81 3.26 -15.37 -13.10
CA GLU A 81 3.10 -15.25 -14.56
C GLU A 81 1.69 -14.80 -14.94
N ALA A 82 0.65 -15.34 -14.30
CA ALA A 82 -0.72 -14.92 -14.53
C ALA A 82 -0.92 -13.43 -14.15
N TYR A 83 -0.32 -13.00 -13.05
CA TYR A 83 -0.40 -11.62 -12.58
C TYR A 83 0.33 -10.65 -13.53
N LYS A 84 1.52 -10.99 -14.00
CA LYS A 84 2.23 -10.19 -15.03
C LYS A 84 1.40 -10.02 -16.30
N ASN A 85 0.81 -11.12 -16.79
CA ASN A 85 -0.07 -11.09 -17.96
C ASN A 85 -1.31 -10.22 -17.71
N TYR A 86 -1.87 -10.26 -16.50
CA TYR A 86 -2.98 -9.42 -16.11
C TYR A 86 -2.60 -7.93 -16.15
N ILE A 87 -1.47 -7.55 -15.55
CA ILE A 87 -0.96 -6.16 -15.59
C ILE A 87 -0.75 -5.71 -17.03
N THR A 88 -0.05 -6.50 -17.86
CA THR A 88 0.18 -6.19 -19.27
C THR A 88 -1.14 -5.90 -19.98
N ARG A 89 -2.14 -6.75 -19.77
CA ARG A 89 -3.47 -6.56 -20.37
C ARG A 89 -4.16 -5.27 -19.90
N LEU A 90 -4.08 -4.94 -18.61
CA LEU A 90 -4.65 -3.70 -18.07
C LEU A 90 -4.01 -2.48 -18.72
N PHE A 91 -2.67 -2.43 -18.81
CA PHE A 91 -1.97 -1.30 -19.42
C PHE A 91 -2.27 -1.17 -20.92
N THR A 92 -2.37 -2.29 -21.63
CA THR A 92 -2.80 -2.30 -23.03
C THR A 92 -4.22 -1.73 -23.20
N LEU A 93 -5.15 -2.11 -22.31
CA LEU A 93 -6.55 -1.63 -22.36
C LEU A 93 -6.67 -0.12 -22.12
N ILE A 94 -5.74 0.49 -21.39
CA ILE A 94 -5.70 1.96 -21.20
C ILE A 94 -4.85 2.68 -22.26
N GLY A 95 -4.38 1.97 -23.29
CA GLY A 95 -3.70 2.53 -24.46
C GLY A 95 -2.18 2.64 -24.34
N SER A 96 -1.55 1.92 -23.41
CA SER A 96 -0.08 1.86 -23.34
C SER A 96 0.51 1.04 -24.49
N SER A 97 1.72 1.43 -24.95
CA SER A 97 2.47 0.59 -25.88
C SER A 97 2.96 -0.69 -25.20
N PRO A 98 3.35 -1.74 -25.96
CA PRO A 98 3.94 -2.96 -25.39
C PRO A 98 5.13 -2.66 -24.45
N GLU A 99 6.04 -1.78 -24.86
CA GLU A 99 7.22 -1.39 -24.07
C GLU A 99 6.83 -0.67 -22.77
N GLN A 100 5.78 0.15 -22.81
CA GLN A 100 5.24 0.83 -21.62
C GLN A 100 4.58 -0.17 -20.68
N ALA A 101 3.84 -1.15 -21.20
CA ALA A 101 3.21 -2.19 -20.40
C ALA A 101 4.28 -3.09 -19.73
N ASP A 102 5.33 -3.48 -20.45
CA ASP A 102 6.43 -4.26 -19.89
C ASP A 102 7.19 -3.49 -18.80
N ALA A 103 7.46 -2.21 -19.03
CA ALA A 103 8.06 -1.35 -18.01
C ALA A 103 7.20 -1.24 -16.75
N ALA A 104 5.89 -1.13 -16.90
CA ALA A 104 4.94 -1.11 -15.79
C ALA A 104 4.92 -2.44 -15.01
N VAL A 105 4.89 -3.59 -15.71
CA VAL A 105 5.01 -4.91 -15.08
C VAL A 105 6.26 -5.02 -14.23
N ASN A 106 7.41 -4.66 -14.81
CA ASN A 106 8.69 -4.73 -14.09
C ASN A 106 8.73 -3.81 -12.85
N ALA A 107 8.20 -2.60 -12.98
CA ALA A 107 8.13 -1.64 -11.87
C ALA A 107 7.20 -2.13 -10.75
N ILE A 108 5.99 -2.58 -11.09
CA ILE A 108 5.01 -3.10 -10.13
C ILE A 108 5.57 -4.33 -9.41
N MET A 109 6.09 -5.32 -10.15
CA MET A 109 6.65 -6.53 -9.55
C MET A 109 7.83 -6.23 -8.64
N LYS A 110 8.68 -5.25 -8.97
CA LYS A 110 9.79 -4.82 -8.13
C LYS A 110 9.30 -4.19 -6.83
N ILE A 111 8.33 -3.28 -6.89
CA ILE A 111 7.79 -2.59 -5.73
C ILE A 111 7.07 -3.58 -4.82
N GLU A 112 6.16 -4.38 -5.36
CA GLU A 112 5.37 -5.33 -4.59
C GLU A 112 6.22 -6.45 -3.98
N ARG A 113 7.27 -6.92 -4.68
CA ARG A 113 8.24 -7.84 -4.12
C ARG A 113 8.98 -7.21 -2.93
N GLY A 114 9.41 -5.95 -3.03
CA GLY A 114 10.03 -5.24 -1.91
C GLY A 114 9.08 -5.12 -0.70
N ILE A 115 7.80 -4.86 -0.92
CA ILE A 115 6.78 -4.88 0.14
C ILE A 115 6.64 -6.28 0.73
N ALA A 116 6.57 -7.32 -0.10
CA ALA A 116 6.45 -8.71 0.34
C ALA A 116 7.62 -9.16 1.22
N GLU A 117 8.84 -8.74 0.90
CA GLU A 117 10.06 -9.09 1.65
C GLU A 117 10.04 -8.59 3.10
N VAL A 118 9.41 -7.44 3.35
CA VAL A 118 9.30 -6.85 4.70
C VAL A 118 7.97 -7.13 5.40
N SER A 119 6.99 -7.68 4.69
CA SER A 119 5.67 -8.01 5.25
C SER A 119 5.75 -9.23 6.17
N PHE A 120 4.92 -9.26 7.19
CA PHE A 120 4.72 -10.44 8.03
C PHE A 120 4.07 -11.58 7.26
N SER A 121 4.40 -12.82 7.64
CA SER A 121 3.72 -14.02 7.18
C SER A 121 2.30 -14.09 7.75
N ARG A 122 1.45 -14.96 7.17
CA ARG A 122 0.11 -15.24 7.73
C ARG A 122 0.16 -15.76 9.16
N GLU A 123 1.22 -16.49 9.53
CA GLU A 123 1.43 -17.01 10.88
C GLU A 123 1.78 -15.87 11.83
N ASP A 124 2.73 -15.02 11.43
CA ASP A 124 3.15 -13.85 12.20
C ASP A 124 1.99 -12.88 12.45
N LEU A 125 1.11 -12.68 11.46
CA LEU A 125 -0.08 -11.82 11.59
C LEU A 125 -1.11 -12.34 12.61
N ARG A 126 -1.04 -13.61 13.03
CA ARG A 126 -1.90 -14.17 14.08
C ARG A 126 -1.36 -13.95 15.49
N ASP A 127 -0.10 -13.59 15.61
CA ASP A 127 0.53 -13.29 16.90
C ASP A 127 0.22 -11.83 17.29
N SER A 128 -0.77 -11.63 18.13
CA SER A 128 -1.20 -10.30 18.58
C SER A 128 -0.12 -9.56 19.36
N GLN A 129 0.82 -10.26 20.01
CA GLN A 129 1.90 -9.58 20.71
C GLN A 129 2.97 -9.07 19.76
N LYS A 130 3.30 -9.84 18.74
CA LYS A 130 4.24 -9.47 17.69
C LYS A 130 3.70 -8.31 16.83
N ASN A 131 2.39 -8.27 16.65
CA ASN A 131 1.70 -7.25 15.86
C ASN A 131 1.36 -5.96 16.63
N TYR A 132 1.60 -5.91 17.94
CA TYR A 132 1.36 -4.71 18.72
C TYR A 132 2.61 -3.83 18.79
N ASN A 133 2.68 -2.83 17.95
CA ASN A 133 3.82 -1.91 17.81
C ASN A 133 3.38 -0.45 18.03
N LYS A 134 2.67 -0.22 19.15
CA LYS A 134 2.25 1.13 19.51
C LYS A 134 3.43 2.04 19.74
N MET A 135 3.41 3.20 19.12
CA MET A 135 4.43 4.23 19.27
C MET A 135 3.84 5.63 19.21
N SER A 136 4.60 6.64 19.64
CA SER A 136 4.22 8.03 19.44
C SER A 136 4.26 8.40 17.96
N ILE A 137 3.50 9.42 17.56
CA ILE A 137 3.52 9.88 16.18
C ILE A 137 4.89 10.48 15.80
N GLU A 138 5.59 11.08 16.77
CA GLU A 138 6.93 11.61 16.58
C GLU A 138 7.95 10.49 16.30
N ASP A 139 7.92 9.42 17.10
CA ASP A 139 8.79 8.26 16.89
C ASP A 139 8.51 7.57 15.55
N PHE A 140 7.23 7.47 15.17
CA PHE A 140 6.86 6.91 13.88
C PHE A 140 7.41 7.73 12.72
N LYS A 141 7.23 9.05 12.74
CA LYS A 141 7.77 9.96 11.72
C LYS A 141 9.29 9.89 11.62
N ALA A 142 9.97 9.83 12.77
CA ALA A 142 11.43 9.75 12.82
C ALA A 142 11.99 8.46 12.20
N LYS A 143 11.23 7.37 12.24
CA LYS A 143 11.63 6.05 11.71
C LYS A 143 11.19 5.80 10.25
N ASN A 144 10.27 6.61 9.74
CA ASN A 144 9.63 6.35 8.45
C ASN A 144 9.62 7.62 7.59
N ASP A 145 10.40 7.61 6.53
CA ASP A 145 10.52 8.74 5.59
C ASP A 145 9.88 8.47 4.21
N LEU A 146 9.14 7.38 4.07
CA LEU A 146 8.48 7.00 2.80
C LEU A 146 7.58 8.12 2.28
N LEU A 147 6.74 8.67 3.15
CA LEU A 147 5.83 9.78 2.86
C LEU A 147 6.14 11.00 3.75
N ASN A 148 5.61 12.15 3.37
CA ASN A 148 5.52 13.28 4.28
C ASN A 148 4.30 13.07 5.21
N TRP A 149 4.55 12.52 6.40
CA TRP A 149 3.48 12.12 7.31
C TRP A 149 2.66 13.30 7.85
N ASP A 150 3.23 14.50 7.95
CA ASP A 150 2.46 15.70 8.31
C ASP A 150 1.44 16.04 7.24
N VAL A 151 1.87 16.04 5.97
CA VAL A 151 0.98 16.23 4.82
C VAL A 151 -0.06 15.12 4.71
N TYR A 152 0.34 13.87 5.03
CA TYR A 152 -0.56 12.72 5.00
C TYR A 152 -1.69 12.85 6.03
N PHE A 153 -1.34 13.06 7.31
CA PHE A 153 -2.32 13.17 8.39
C PHE A 153 -3.21 14.40 8.26
N GLU A 154 -2.65 15.54 7.81
CA GLU A 154 -3.43 16.71 7.47
C GLU A 154 -4.44 16.40 6.36
N SER A 155 -3.99 15.76 5.28
CA SER A 155 -4.85 15.36 4.15
C SER A 155 -5.94 14.39 4.58
N MET A 156 -5.67 13.50 5.53
CA MET A 156 -6.66 12.59 6.12
C MET A 156 -7.62 13.26 7.10
N GLY A 157 -7.36 14.51 7.52
CA GLY A 157 -8.12 15.20 8.56
C GLY A 157 -7.81 14.72 9.98
N MET A 158 -6.62 14.18 10.18
CA MET A 158 -6.17 13.52 11.42
C MET A 158 -5.07 14.36 12.11
N MET A 159 -5.38 15.59 12.53
CA MET A 159 -4.38 16.53 13.06
C MET A 159 -3.95 16.27 14.51
N ASP A 160 -4.79 15.61 15.31
CA ASP A 160 -4.58 15.45 16.76
C ASP A 160 -4.13 14.06 17.19
N ILE A 161 -3.52 13.30 16.28
CA ILE A 161 -3.04 11.95 16.56
C ILE A 161 -1.82 12.03 17.48
N LYS A 162 -1.85 11.33 18.62
CA LYS A 162 -0.72 11.22 19.55
C LYS A 162 0.01 9.89 19.42
N TYR A 163 -0.70 8.81 19.12
CA TYR A 163 -0.17 7.46 19.03
C TYR A 163 -0.79 6.72 17.84
N LEU A 164 -0.03 5.79 17.30
CA LEU A 164 -0.50 4.81 16.33
C LEU A 164 0.08 3.44 16.66
N ASP A 165 -0.50 2.40 16.06
CA ASP A 165 -0.01 1.02 16.08
C ASP A 165 0.28 0.59 14.64
N ALA A 166 1.51 0.19 14.36
CA ALA A 166 1.97 -0.21 13.01
C ALA A 166 2.21 -1.73 12.96
N LYS A 167 1.49 -2.40 12.09
CA LYS A 167 1.49 -3.86 11.90
C LYS A 167 2.01 -4.27 10.53
#